data_870f6b426f0823e74c08d4bfc435f9a1
#
_entry.id   870f6b426f0823e74c08d4bfc435f9a1
#
_cell.length_a   1.000
_cell.length_b   1.000
_cell.length_c   1.000
_cell.angle_alpha   90.00
_cell.angle_beta   90.00
_cell.angle_gamma   90.00
#
_symmetry.space_group_name_H-M   'P 1'
#
loop_
_entity.id
_entity.type
_entity.pdbx_description
1 polymer ?
#
loop_
_entity_poly.entity_id
_entity_poly.type
_entity_poly.pdbx_seq_one_letter_code
_entity_poly.pdbx_strand_id
1 'polypeptide(L)'
;WVVGSGDVTNVYGTCGACVTGVSGCTDPAADNYDANATTDDGSCTYPPTILTITTTVCDGATSVQMTGPWWGWDPWAGPVAVDNGNGTWTFTFSPAPTGDMEYLLVVDGVQEDLVAAGTASGDWSCTPVTDYWSYANRLWVVGSGDVTNVYGTCGACVTGVSGCTDPAADNYDANATTDDGSCTYGPSL
;
A
#
# COMPACT_ATOMS: atom_id res chain seq x y z
N TRP A 1 -69.95 -17.91 -15.74
CA TRP A 1 -68.54 -18.05 -15.51
C TRP A 1 -67.86 -16.71 -15.27
N VAL A 2 -66.89 -16.70 -14.44
CA VAL A 2 -66.23 -15.45 -14.00
C VAL A 2 -64.93 -15.31 -14.73
N VAL A 3 -64.95 -14.51 -15.74
CA VAL A 3 -63.80 -14.25 -16.59
C VAL A 3 -62.63 -13.68 -15.79
N GLY A 4 -62.91 -12.82 -14.86
CA GLY A 4 -61.84 -12.18 -14.12
C GLY A 4 -61.23 -12.99 -12.99
N SER A 5 -61.92 -14.03 -12.55
CA SER A 5 -61.41 -14.77 -11.41
C SER A 5 -60.27 -15.72 -11.74
N GLY A 6 -60.20 -16.10 -12.99
CA GLY A 6 -59.17 -17.08 -13.42
C GLY A 6 -57.89 -16.43 -13.89
N ASP A 7 -58.03 -15.33 -14.59
CA ASP A 7 -56.90 -14.79 -15.32
C ASP A 7 -55.94 -13.97 -14.44
N VAL A 8 -56.50 -13.21 -13.55
CA VAL A 8 -55.67 -12.30 -12.76
C VAL A 8 -55.01 -12.99 -11.60
N THR A 9 -55.77 -13.69 -10.81
CA THR A 9 -55.26 -14.24 -9.58
C THR A 9 -54.47 -15.54 -9.78
N ASN A 10 -54.90 -16.32 -10.77
CA ASN A 10 -54.29 -17.64 -10.94
C ASN A 10 -52.93 -17.58 -11.57
N VAL A 11 -52.70 -16.60 -12.40
CA VAL A 11 -51.37 -16.38 -12.96
C VAL A 11 -50.36 -16.14 -11.85
N TYR A 12 -50.71 -15.34 -10.89
CA TYR A 12 -49.84 -15.10 -9.75
C TYR A 12 -49.73 -16.28 -8.81
N GLY A 13 -50.78 -17.03 -8.63
CA GLY A 13 -50.78 -18.20 -7.75
C GLY A 13 -50.11 -19.43 -8.34
N THR A 14 -50.03 -19.55 -9.66
CA THR A 14 -49.46 -20.71 -10.34
C THR A 14 -47.99 -20.52 -10.74
N CYS A 15 -47.52 -19.31 -10.69
CA CYS A 15 -46.13 -19.04 -11.05
C CYS A 15 -45.07 -19.55 -10.04
N GLY A 16 -45.52 -20.29 -9.04
CA GLY A 16 -44.63 -20.67 -7.96
C GLY A 16 -44.16 -19.45 -7.15
N ALA A 17 -43.10 -19.59 -6.39
CA ALA A 17 -42.51 -18.46 -5.72
C ALA A 17 -42.10 -17.42 -6.76
N CYS A 18 -42.64 -16.20 -6.68
CA CYS A 18 -42.02 -15.09 -7.39
C CYS A 18 -40.59 -15.04 -6.94
N VAL A 19 -39.70 -15.44 -7.80
CA VAL A 19 -38.28 -15.24 -7.57
C VAL A 19 -38.12 -13.72 -7.62
N THR A 20 -38.17 -13.08 -6.48
CA THR A 20 -37.71 -11.68 -6.37
C THR A 20 -36.26 -11.73 -6.84
N GLY A 21 -35.99 -11.10 -7.99
CA GLY A 21 -34.65 -11.07 -8.52
C GLY A 21 -33.68 -10.59 -7.41
N VAL A 22 -32.66 -11.35 -7.17
CA VAL A 22 -31.58 -10.94 -6.29
C VAL A 22 -30.77 -9.92 -7.07
N SER A 23 -30.75 -8.69 -6.61
CA SER A 23 -29.91 -7.63 -7.18
C SER A 23 -28.49 -7.80 -6.70
N GLY A 24 -27.53 -7.63 -7.59
CA GLY A 24 -26.10 -7.72 -7.31
C GLY A 24 -25.30 -7.77 -8.61
N CYS A 25 -23.97 -7.86 -8.49
CA CYS A 25 -23.11 -8.00 -9.64
C CYS A 25 -23.24 -9.39 -10.28
N THR A 26 -23.64 -9.44 -11.56
CA THR A 26 -23.81 -10.68 -12.32
C THR A 26 -22.63 -11.03 -13.22
N ASP A 27 -21.58 -10.21 -13.26
CA ASP A 27 -20.39 -10.46 -14.07
C ASP A 27 -19.38 -11.32 -13.29
N PRO A 28 -19.11 -12.59 -13.75
CA PRO A 28 -18.13 -13.44 -13.10
C PRO A 28 -16.69 -12.90 -13.11
N ALA A 29 -16.40 -11.90 -13.92
CA ALA A 29 -15.09 -11.24 -13.97
C ALA A 29 -14.94 -10.09 -12.95
N ALA A 30 -16.01 -9.72 -12.25
CA ALA A 30 -15.98 -8.69 -11.23
C ALA A 30 -15.54 -9.24 -9.88
N ASP A 31 -14.84 -8.40 -9.09
CA ASP A 31 -14.37 -8.76 -7.75
C ASP A 31 -15.51 -9.10 -6.78
N ASN A 32 -16.64 -8.42 -6.95
CA ASN A 32 -17.82 -8.59 -6.11
C ASN A 32 -18.93 -9.40 -6.80
N TYR A 33 -18.57 -10.34 -7.70
CA TYR A 33 -19.52 -11.22 -8.33
C TYR A 33 -20.38 -11.97 -7.30
N ASP A 34 -21.71 -11.89 -7.46
CA ASP A 34 -22.66 -12.66 -6.65
C ASP A 34 -23.33 -13.74 -7.52
N ALA A 35 -22.95 -14.98 -7.29
CA ALA A 35 -23.53 -16.13 -8.01
C ALA A 35 -25.04 -16.32 -7.79
N ASN A 36 -25.63 -15.66 -6.79
CA ASN A 36 -27.08 -15.66 -6.52
C ASN A 36 -27.80 -14.50 -7.20
N ALA A 37 -27.06 -13.48 -7.67
CA ALA A 37 -27.67 -12.37 -8.37
C ALA A 37 -28.33 -12.83 -9.67
N THR A 38 -29.55 -12.40 -9.88
CA THR A 38 -30.34 -12.66 -11.10
C THR A 38 -30.60 -11.40 -11.90
N THR A 39 -30.27 -10.25 -11.31
CA THR A 39 -30.41 -8.93 -11.93
C THR A 39 -29.20 -8.10 -11.58
N ASP A 40 -28.48 -7.63 -12.60
CA ASP A 40 -27.37 -6.70 -12.42
C ASP A 40 -27.90 -5.35 -11.92
N ASP A 41 -27.34 -4.87 -10.83
CA ASP A 41 -27.69 -3.59 -10.21
C ASP A 41 -26.64 -2.51 -10.49
N GLY A 42 -25.65 -2.80 -11.33
CA GLY A 42 -24.54 -1.90 -11.67
C GLY A 42 -23.49 -1.78 -10.58
N SER A 43 -23.51 -2.66 -9.58
CA SER A 43 -22.55 -2.64 -8.46
C SER A 43 -21.22 -3.33 -8.78
N CYS A 44 -21.05 -3.90 -9.99
CA CYS A 44 -19.83 -4.62 -10.36
C CYS A 44 -18.58 -3.73 -10.18
N THR A 45 -17.62 -4.26 -9.44
CA THR A 45 -16.31 -3.64 -9.25
C THR A 45 -15.24 -4.51 -9.89
N TYR A 46 -14.24 -3.87 -10.47
CA TYR A 46 -13.15 -4.54 -11.15
C TYR A 46 -11.81 -4.09 -10.59
N PRO A 47 -10.80 -4.96 -10.56
CA PRO A 47 -9.46 -4.57 -10.13
C PRO A 47 -8.96 -3.41 -11.01
N PRO A 48 -8.17 -2.51 -10.46
CA PRO A 48 -7.61 -1.41 -11.24
C PRO A 48 -6.79 -1.94 -12.40
N THR A 49 -7.01 -1.40 -13.57
CA THR A 49 -6.25 -1.79 -14.79
C THR A 49 -4.79 -1.33 -14.73
N ILE A 50 -4.48 -0.40 -13.87
CA ILE A 50 -3.15 0.16 -13.60
C ILE A 50 -2.99 0.25 -12.08
N LEU A 51 -1.81 -0.13 -11.59
CA LEU A 51 -1.40 0.11 -10.21
C LEU A 51 -0.30 1.15 -10.19
N THR A 52 -0.45 2.14 -9.33
CA THR A 52 0.56 3.15 -9.05
C THR A 52 1.03 3.02 -7.61
N ILE A 53 2.34 2.87 -7.40
CA ILE A 53 2.95 2.92 -6.07
C ILE A 53 3.85 4.14 -6.02
N THR A 54 3.50 5.10 -5.17
CA THR A 54 4.27 6.33 -4.98
C THR A 54 5.08 6.23 -3.70
N THR A 55 6.39 6.44 -3.82
CA THR A 55 7.33 6.40 -2.72
C THR A 55 7.90 7.78 -2.45
N THR A 56 7.86 8.22 -1.21
CA THR A 56 8.57 9.42 -0.75
C THR A 56 9.94 9.02 -0.20
N VAL A 57 11.00 9.71 -0.63
CA VAL A 57 12.36 9.57 -0.10
C VAL A 57 12.75 10.87 0.58
N CYS A 58 12.92 10.83 1.90
CA CYS A 58 13.05 12.02 2.75
C CYS A 58 14.36 12.79 2.51
N ASP A 59 15.46 12.06 2.31
CA ASP A 59 16.80 12.63 2.20
C ASP A 59 17.26 12.78 0.73
N GLY A 60 16.31 12.66 -0.21
CA GLY A 60 16.62 12.63 -1.63
C GLY A 60 17.13 11.29 -2.11
N ALA A 61 17.16 11.11 -3.42
CA ALA A 61 17.63 9.88 -4.06
C ALA A 61 18.08 10.18 -5.50
N THR A 62 18.93 9.32 -6.03
CA THR A 62 19.28 9.31 -7.45
C THR A 62 18.62 8.14 -8.18
N SER A 63 18.20 7.11 -7.45
CA SER A 63 17.44 5.97 -7.98
C SER A 63 16.56 5.36 -6.91
N VAL A 64 15.36 4.92 -7.32
CA VAL A 64 14.45 4.16 -6.46
C VAL A 64 14.00 2.92 -7.23
N GLN A 65 14.16 1.76 -6.61
CA GLN A 65 13.81 0.46 -7.16
C GLN A 65 12.98 -0.32 -6.15
N MET A 66 12.45 -1.43 -6.59
CA MET A 66 11.69 -2.36 -5.77
C MET A 66 12.32 -3.74 -5.86
N THR A 67 12.28 -4.48 -4.76
CA THR A 67 12.64 -5.90 -4.72
C THR A 67 11.57 -6.70 -4.00
N GLY A 68 11.61 -8.00 -4.11
CA GLY A 68 10.64 -8.91 -3.49
C GLY A 68 10.74 -10.32 -4.08
N PRO A 69 9.84 -11.24 -3.68
CA PRO A 69 9.85 -12.62 -4.15
C PRO A 69 9.82 -12.76 -5.68
N TRP A 70 9.09 -11.89 -6.36
CA TRP A 70 8.97 -11.92 -7.83
C TRP A 70 10.29 -11.62 -8.54
N TRP A 71 11.22 -10.95 -7.86
CA TRP A 71 12.56 -10.59 -8.37
C TRP A 71 13.68 -11.31 -7.61
N GLY A 72 13.32 -12.37 -6.85
CA GLY A 72 14.28 -13.18 -6.10
C GLY A 72 15.02 -12.43 -5.00
N TRP A 73 14.45 -11.33 -4.52
CA TRP A 73 15.07 -10.42 -3.53
C TRP A 73 16.38 -9.77 -4.03
N ASP A 74 16.60 -9.77 -5.35
CA ASP A 74 17.70 -9.03 -5.95
C ASP A 74 17.36 -7.55 -5.99
N PRO A 75 18.14 -6.66 -5.34
CA PRO A 75 17.88 -5.23 -5.28
C PRO A 75 17.93 -4.53 -6.65
N TRP A 76 18.45 -5.21 -7.66
CA TRP A 76 18.62 -4.66 -9.01
C TRP A 76 17.68 -5.28 -10.05
N ALA A 77 16.95 -6.33 -9.70
CA ALA A 77 16.10 -7.06 -10.65
C ALA A 77 14.68 -6.53 -10.77
N GLY A 78 14.23 -5.75 -9.81
CA GLY A 78 12.87 -5.21 -9.78
C GLY A 78 12.71 -3.94 -10.61
N PRO A 79 11.48 -3.42 -10.69
CA PRO A 79 11.17 -2.21 -11.45
C PRO A 79 11.88 -0.98 -10.86
N VAL A 80 12.18 -0.04 -11.75
CA VAL A 80 12.74 1.27 -11.40
C VAL A 80 11.61 2.30 -11.42
N ALA A 81 11.54 3.11 -10.37
CA ALA A 81 10.56 4.19 -10.28
C ALA A 81 10.97 5.39 -11.15
N VAL A 82 9.98 6.18 -11.53
CA VAL A 82 10.16 7.47 -12.20
C VAL A 82 10.23 8.56 -11.13
N ASP A 83 11.25 9.42 -11.22
CA ASP A 83 11.39 10.61 -10.37
C ASP A 83 10.32 11.65 -10.74
N ASN A 84 9.54 12.10 -9.78
CA ASN A 84 8.54 13.15 -9.97
C ASN A 84 9.11 14.56 -9.71
N GLY A 85 10.38 14.70 -9.35
CA GLY A 85 11.08 15.96 -9.12
C GLY A 85 10.71 16.71 -7.83
N ASN A 86 9.99 16.06 -6.91
CA ASN A 86 9.51 16.66 -5.66
C ASN A 86 9.80 15.78 -4.43
N GLY A 87 10.79 14.91 -4.51
CA GLY A 87 11.14 13.93 -3.47
C GLY A 87 10.23 12.69 -3.46
N THR A 88 9.34 12.57 -4.44
CA THR A 88 8.53 11.36 -4.63
C THR A 88 8.91 10.63 -5.92
N TRP A 89 8.70 9.34 -5.93
CA TRP A 89 9.04 8.42 -6.98
C TRP A 89 7.87 7.48 -7.27
N THR A 90 7.58 7.21 -8.54
CA THR A 90 6.40 6.43 -8.92
C THR A 90 6.77 5.17 -9.68
N PHE A 91 6.29 4.03 -9.18
CA PHE A 91 6.21 2.78 -9.92
C PHE A 91 4.85 2.68 -10.59
N THR A 92 4.83 2.27 -11.87
CA THR A 92 3.59 2.04 -12.60
C THR A 92 3.57 0.63 -13.16
N PHE A 93 2.57 -0.14 -12.77
CA PHE A 93 2.31 -1.46 -13.31
C PHE A 93 1.11 -1.40 -14.24
N SER A 94 1.32 -1.67 -15.52
CA SER A 94 0.27 -1.68 -16.53
C SER A 94 0.43 -2.89 -17.46
N PRO A 95 -0.45 -3.90 -17.32
CA PRO A 95 -1.58 -3.96 -16.39
C PRO A 95 -1.15 -4.09 -14.93
N ALA A 96 -2.10 -3.80 -14.02
CA ALA A 96 -1.89 -4.07 -12.59
C ALA A 96 -1.64 -5.58 -12.37
N PRO A 97 -0.84 -5.95 -11.35
CA PRO A 97 -0.60 -7.34 -11.02
C PRO A 97 -1.88 -8.11 -10.69
N THR A 98 -1.93 -9.38 -11.04
CA THR A 98 -3.06 -10.28 -10.78
C THR A 98 -2.89 -11.14 -9.52
N GLY A 99 -1.80 -10.96 -8.79
CA GLY A 99 -1.49 -11.62 -7.52
C GLY A 99 -0.96 -10.61 -6.52
N ASP A 100 -1.10 -10.92 -5.24
CA ASP A 100 -0.56 -10.10 -4.16
C ASP A 100 0.96 -9.95 -4.31
N MET A 101 1.45 -8.75 -4.08
CA MET A 101 2.84 -8.39 -4.30
C MET A 101 3.50 -8.00 -2.98
N GLU A 102 4.33 -8.89 -2.48
CA GLU A 102 5.23 -8.62 -1.37
C GLU A 102 6.49 -7.90 -1.89
N TYR A 103 6.92 -6.86 -1.21
CA TYR A 103 8.05 -6.05 -1.70
C TYR A 103 8.75 -5.26 -0.60
N LEU A 104 9.95 -4.82 -0.92
CA LEU A 104 10.72 -3.80 -0.23
C LEU A 104 11.22 -2.76 -1.24
N LEU A 105 11.51 -1.57 -0.74
CA LEU A 105 12.06 -0.48 -1.53
C LEU A 105 13.59 -0.49 -1.45
N VAL A 106 14.22 -0.07 -2.53
CA VAL A 106 15.67 0.05 -2.65
C VAL A 106 15.99 1.46 -3.15
N VAL A 107 16.71 2.24 -2.37
CA VAL A 107 17.12 3.59 -2.71
C VAL A 107 18.63 3.63 -2.84
N ASP A 108 19.11 4.09 -3.99
CA ASP A 108 20.55 4.18 -4.33
C ASP A 108 21.32 2.87 -4.03
N GLY A 109 20.65 1.73 -4.26
CA GLY A 109 21.18 0.40 -4.03
C GLY A 109 21.08 -0.10 -2.59
N VAL A 110 20.51 0.67 -1.68
CA VAL A 110 20.29 0.28 -0.28
C VAL A 110 18.85 -0.16 -0.11
N GLN A 111 18.64 -1.42 0.27
CA GLN A 111 17.32 -1.94 0.62
C GLN A 111 16.90 -1.41 1.98
N GLU A 112 15.61 -1.02 2.10
CA GLU A 112 15.06 -0.57 3.39
C GLU A 112 15.10 -1.69 4.44
N ASP A 113 15.37 -1.28 5.68
CA ASP A 113 15.33 -2.16 6.86
C ASP A 113 14.13 -1.80 7.73
N LEU A 114 12.99 -2.40 7.43
CA LEU A 114 11.75 -2.16 8.17
C LEU A 114 11.72 -2.92 9.51
N VAL A 115 12.61 -3.88 9.74
CA VAL A 115 12.78 -4.50 11.06
C VAL A 115 13.41 -3.49 12.02
N ALA A 116 14.50 -2.85 11.62
CA ALA A 116 15.13 -1.81 12.42
C ALA A 116 14.18 -0.63 12.66
N ALA A 117 13.51 -0.15 11.61
CA ALA A 117 12.56 0.95 11.69
C ALA A 117 11.37 0.66 12.63
N GLY A 118 10.75 -0.51 12.49
CA GLY A 118 9.64 -0.93 13.35
C GLY A 118 10.07 -1.15 14.81
N THR A 119 11.26 -1.68 15.03
CA THR A 119 11.83 -1.85 16.38
C THR A 119 12.07 -0.49 17.04
N ALA A 120 12.58 0.48 16.30
CA ALA A 120 12.86 1.81 16.82
C ALA A 120 11.61 2.65 17.09
N SER A 121 10.61 2.57 16.19
CA SER A 121 9.41 3.41 16.25
C SER A 121 8.22 2.74 16.95
N GLY A 122 8.17 1.41 17.00
CA GLY A 122 6.99 0.64 17.37
C GLY A 122 5.90 0.62 16.29
N ASP A 123 6.14 1.21 15.12
CA ASP A 123 5.18 1.27 14.01
C ASP A 123 5.47 0.18 12.98
N TRP A 124 4.57 -0.79 12.88
CA TRP A 124 4.60 -1.93 11.96
C TRP A 124 3.44 -1.87 10.95
N SER A 125 2.76 -0.74 10.85
CA SER A 125 1.51 -0.63 10.08
C SER A 125 1.67 -0.90 8.59
N CYS A 126 2.86 -0.67 8.03
CA CYS A 126 3.16 -0.89 6.61
C CYS A 126 3.78 -2.26 6.30
N THR A 127 3.95 -3.13 7.29
CA THR A 127 4.63 -4.43 7.17
C THR A 127 3.73 -5.59 7.57
N PRO A 128 2.65 -5.87 6.80
CA PRO A 128 1.75 -6.97 7.13
C PRO A 128 2.40 -8.36 7.00
N VAL A 129 3.53 -8.46 6.29
CA VAL A 129 4.32 -9.68 6.15
C VAL A 129 5.57 -9.54 7.03
N THR A 130 5.49 -10.01 8.27
CA THR A 130 6.58 -9.84 9.24
C THR A 130 6.53 -10.91 10.31
N ASP A 131 7.72 -11.28 10.84
CA ASP A 131 7.87 -12.00 12.11
C ASP A 131 8.32 -11.06 13.26
N TYR A 132 8.44 -9.75 12.97
CA TYR A 132 8.90 -8.69 13.87
C TYR A 132 10.37 -8.82 14.33
N TRP A 133 11.12 -9.71 13.70
CA TRP A 133 12.46 -10.03 14.15
C TRP A 133 13.48 -10.21 13.02
N SER A 134 13.21 -11.07 12.06
CA SER A 134 14.14 -11.39 10.97
C SER A 134 13.75 -10.76 9.64
N TYR A 135 12.46 -10.47 9.45
CA TYR A 135 11.96 -9.78 8.26
C TYR A 135 10.72 -8.94 8.56
N ALA A 136 10.55 -7.88 7.80
CA ALA A 136 9.37 -7.04 7.78
C ALA A 136 9.20 -6.47 6.37
N ASN A 137 8.17 -6.89 5.66
CA ASN A 137 7.98 -6.59 4.24
C ASN A 137 6.63 -5.92 4.00
N ARG A 138 6.57 -5.08 3.00
CA ARG A 138 5.34 -4.46 2.50
C ARG A 138 4.55 -5.48 1.69
N LEU A 139 3.23 -5.27 1.61
CA LEU A 139 2.35 -6.08 0.80
C LEU A 139 1.34 -5.18 0.08
N TRP A 140 1.27 -5.30 -1.22
CA TRP A 140 0.13 -4.84 -1.99
C TRP A 140 -0.80 -6.04 -2.25
N VAL A 141 -2.08 -5.87 -1.94
CA VAL A 141 -3.11 -6.89 -2.17
C VAL A 141 -3.87 -6.53 -3.43
N VAL A 142 -4.16 -7.54 -4.27
CA VAL A 142 -4.93 -7.37 -5.50
C VAL A 142 -6.23 -6.61 -5.21
N GLY A 143 -6.51 -5.58 -5.99
CA GLY A 143 -7.72 -4.76 -5.86
C GLY A 143 -7.67 -3.67 -4.80
N SER A 144 -6.60 -3.57 -3.99
CA SER A 144 -6.50 -2.52 -2.95
C SER A 144 -6.27 -1.10 -3.50
N GLY A 145 -6.03 -0.97 -4.81
CA GLY A 145 -5.79 0.32 -5.45
C GLY A 145 -4.36 0.82 -5.30
N ASP A 146 -4.17 2.10 -5.55
CA ASP A 146 -2.87 2.76 -5.49
C ASP A 146 -2.37 2.87 -4.05
N VAL A 147 -1.04 2.89 -3.90
CA VAL A 147 -0.36 2.91 -2.60
C VAL A 147 0.61 4.07 -2.52
N THR A 148 0.73 4.65 -1.33
CA THR A 148 1.78 5.60 -0.99
C THR A 148 2.64 5.05 0.13
N ASN A 149 3.96 5.21 0.01
CA ASN A 149 4.95 4.74 0.97
C ASN A 149 5.92 5.86 1.33
N VAL A 150 6.60 5.68 2.47
CA VAL A 150 7.83 6.40 2.78
C VAL A 150 8.94 5.36 2.90
N TYR A 151 10.06 5.58 2.21
CA TYR A 151 11.22 4.69 2.28
C TYR A 151 11.76 4.60 3.71
N GLY A 152 12.03 3.39 4.15
CA GLY A 152 12.67 3.11 5.45
C GLY A 152 11.78 3.32 6.68
N THR A 153 10.48 3.59 6.52
CA THR A 153 9.56 3.77 7.65
C THR A 153 8.12 3.46 7.27
N CYS A 154 7.28 3.16 8.26
CA CYS A 154 5.83 3.12 8.09
C CYS A 154 5.18 4.50 8.35
N GLY A 155 5.87 5.39 9.05
CA GLY A 155 5.41 6.73 9.39
C GLY A 155 5.68 7.79 8.31
N ALA A 156 5.49 9.04 8.66
CA ALA A 156 5.86 10.17 7.81
C ALA A 156 7.37 10.35 7.76
N CYS A 157 7.85 11.10 6.75
CA CYS A 157 9.22 11.58 6.74
C CYS A 157 9.55 12.30 8.05
N VAL A 158 10.47 11.76 8.78
CA VAL A 158 11.16 12.54 9.81
C VAL A 158 12.22 13.31 9.05
N THR A 159 11.93 14.55 8.66
CA THR A 159 12.97 15.44 8.16
C THR A 159 13.99 15.57 9.27
N GLY A 160 15.22 15.13 8.99
CA GLY A 160 16.29 15.22 9.98
C GLY A 160 16.38 16.65 10.52
N VAL A 161 16.15 16.83 11.81
CA VAL A 161 16.45 18.10 12.47
C VAL A 161 17.97 18.15 12.61
N SER A 162 18.61 19.01 11.81
CA SER A 162 20.04 19.24 11.91
C SER A 162 20.36 19.99 13.20
N GLY A 163 21.33 19.53 13.93
CA GLY A 163 21.76 20.12 15.18
C GLY A 163 22.78 19.25 15.89
N CYS A 164 23.25 19.69 17.04
CA CYS A 164 24.17 18.90 17.84
C CYS A 164 23.47 17.70 18.51
N THR A 165 23.89 16.49 18.19
CA THR A 165 23.32 15.24 18.74
C THR A 165 24.07 14.69 19.94
N ASP A 166 25.20 15.30 20.35
CA ASP A 166 25.99 14.86 21.50
C ASP A 166 25.41 15.42 22.81
N PRO A 167 24.87 14.57 23.72
CA PRO A 167 24.35 15.03 25.00
C PRO A 167 25.39 15.66 25.92
N ALA A 168 26.68 15.50 25.63
CA ALA A 168 27.78 16.13 26.38
C ALA A 168 28.13 17.54 25.89
N ALA A 169 27.59 17.99 24.77
CA ALA A 169 27.81 19.30 24.21
C ALA A 169 26.95 20.39 24.90
N ASP A 170 27.48 21.59 25.00
CA ASP A 170 26.78 22.75 25.62
C ASP A 170 25.53 23.16 24.84
N ASN A 171 25.53 22.93 23.55
CA ASN A 171 24.42 23.21 22.63
C ASN A 171 23.70 21.97 22.13
N TYR A 172 23.65 20.90 22.94
CA TYR A 172 22.88 19.72 22.64
C TYR A 172 21.42 20.05 22.29
N ASP A 173 20.94 19.60 21.17
CA ASP A 173 19.53 19.68 20.78
C ASP A 173 18.89 18.30 20.83
N ALA A 174 18.02 18.08 21.81
CA ALA A 174 17.29 16.81 21.98
C ALA A 174 16.34 16.48 20.82
N ASN A 175 16.03 17.45 19.94
CA ASN A 175 15.24 17.24 18.74
C ASN A 175 16.09 16.95 17.51
N ALA A 176 17.41 17.17 17.57
CA ALA A 176 18.30 16.87 16.48
C ALA A 176 18.36 15.37 16.24
N THR A 177 18.15 14.97 14.99
CA THR A 177 18.24 13.59 14.52
C THR A 177 19.45 13.36 13.62
N THR A 178 20.06 14.46 13.17
CA THR A 178 21.28 14.46 12.33
C THR A 178 22.28 15.45 12.88
N ASP A 179 23.49 14.97 13.19
CA ASP A 179 24.58 15.84 13.61
C ASP A 179 25.05 16.71 12.43
N ASP A 180 25.02 18.01 12.60
CA ASP A 180 25.47 18.99 11.61
C ASP A 180 26.88 19.52 11.88
N GLY A 181 27.58 18.94 12.85
CA GLY A 181 28.90 19.38 13.26
C GLY A 181 28.93 20.65 14.08
N SER A 182 27.76 21.14 14.56
CA SER A 182 27.66 22.38 15.34
C SER A 182 27.96 22.20 16.82
N CYS A 183 28.24 20.98 17.30
CA CYS A 183 28.50 20.70 18.70
C CYS A 183 29.62 21.62 19.25
N THR A 184 29.33 22.28 20.34
CA THR A 184 30.30 23.15 21.07
C THR A 184 30.53 22.62 22.48
N TYR A 185 31.74 22.69 22.91
CA TYR A 185 32.15 22.23 24.23
C TYR A 185 32.83 23.37 24.98
N GLY A 186 32.43 23.61 26.23
CA GLY A 186 33.06 24.58 27.09
C GLY A 186 34.54 24.27 27.33
N PRO A 187 35.31 25.27 27.82
CA PRO A 187 36.70 25.06 28.13
C PRO A 187 36.86 23.99 29.21
N SER A 188 37.63 22.96 28.91
CA SER A 188 37.99 21.92 29.88
C SER A 188 38.74 22.59 31.05
N LEU A 189 38.24 22.44 32.28
CA LEU A 189 38.90 22.93 33.52
C LEU A 189 40.09 22.05 33.87
#